data_383cfaa927801f997f4f66fe6b74507f
#
_entry.id   383cfaa927801f997f4f66fe6b74507f
#
_cell.length_a   1.000
_cell.length_b   1.000
_cell.length_c   1.000
_cell.angle_alpha   90.00
_cell.angle_beta   90.00
_cell.angle_gamma   90.00
#
_symmetry.space_group_name_H-M   'P 1'
#
loop_
_entity.id
_entity.type
_entity.pdbx_description
1 polymer ?
#
loop_
_entity_poly.entity_id
_entity_poly.type
_entity_poly.pdbx_seq_one_letter_code
_entity_poly.pdbx_strand_id
1 'polypeptide(L)'
;MFVDPKKRICLIYLISALLIGVLWGAIVQKKSIFFTLKNCLSVDIWWSKSARLDYLLMFLNKIYFLLISNFWLSSTVVTFFIYEGLHTILPAGLAVGADKMLVVTLFTVAIFIMDDFTKYLVHWSLHNISILWIFHKVHHSATHLTPFTIFRTHPVEMLLFSARSIIVRSTMIAVFIFVFGDLVDLYTVLGVNIGLFVFNIIGSNLRHSHVYLKYWDWLELWLISPAQHQIHHSQDSEHHGKNLGVILAIWDRLGGTLFQAPSQASLTFGFGREEYVSADTIKYAYITSFKEAAAVILRPLKRKVHLTNV
;
A
#
# COMPACT_ATOMS: atom_id res chain seq x y z
N MET A 1 -0.40 2.39 18.10
CA MET A 1 -0.87 2.03 16.75
C MET A 1 -2.21 2.72 16.44
N PHE A 2 -3.23 2.49 17.23
CA PHE A 2 -4.56 3.08 17.02
C PHE A 2 -4.69 4.58 17.36
N VAL A 3 -3.76 5.14 18.10
CA VAL A 3 -3.72 6.56 18.49
C VAL A 3 -2.67 7.36 17.70
N ASP A 4 -1.88 6.72 16.86
CA ASP A 4 -0.82 7.36 16.09
C ASP A 4 -1.35 7.77 14.69
N PRO A 5 -1.50 9.08 14.39
CA PRO A 5 -2.00 9.56 13.10
C PRO A 5 -1.11 9.18 11.90
N LYS A 6 0.14 8.80 12.15
CA LYS A 6 1.05 8.28 11.11
C LYS A 6 0.68 6.87 10.64
N LYS A 7 -0.23 6.19 11.34
CA LYS A 7 -0.69 4.84 11.02
C LYS A 7 -2.09 4.89 10.42
N ARG A 8 -2.27 4.23 9.29
CA ARG A 8 -3.54 4.17 8.56
C ARG A 8 -4.71 3.65 9.40
N ILE A 9 -4.44 2.77 10.38
CA ILE A 9 -5.46 2.26 11.32
C ILE A 9 -5.65 3.13 12.56
N CYS A 10 -5.23 4.40 12.54
CA CYS A 10 -5.56 5.34 13.61
C CYS A 10 -7.09 5.46 13.74
N LEU A 11 -7.58 5.53 14.98
CA LEU A 11 -9.02 5.56 15.28
C LEU A 11 -9.76 6.67 14.51
N ILE A 12 -9.14 7.84 14.36
CA ILE A 12 -9.74 8.94 13.61
C ILE A 12 -10.05 8.54 12.16
N TYR A 13 -9.18 7.78 11.50
CA TYR A 13 -9.39 7.31 10.12
C TYR A 13 -10.34 6.12 10.04
N LEU A 14 -10.39 5.27 11.07
CA LEU A 14 -11.37 4.17 11.12
C LEU A 14 -12.78 4.70 11.36
N ILE A 15 -12.92 5.69 12.26
CA ILE A 15 -14.21 6.35 12.52
C ILE A 15 -14.67 7.11 11.28
N SER A 16 -13.79 7.88 10.62
CA SER A 16 -14.16 8.58 9.40
C SER A 16 -14.59 7.61 8.29
N ALA A 17 -13.89 6.50 8.10
CA ALA A 17 -14.27 5.48 7.13
C ALA A 17 -15.63 4.85 7.45
N LEU A 18 -15.92 4.55 8.72
CA LEU A 18 -17.23 4.06 9.14
C LEU A 18 -18.33 5.07 8.84
N LEU A 19 -18.12 6.34 9.21
CA LEU A 19 -19.09 7.41 8.94
C LEU A 19 -19.36 7.57 7.45
N ILE A 20 -18.29 7.62 6.64
CA ILE A 20 -18.40 7.70 5.17
C ILE A 20 -19.15 6.49 4.62
N GLY A 21 -18.83 5.27 5.06
CA GLY A 21 -19.50 4.05 4.63
C GLY A 21 -21.01 4.04 4.97
N VAL A 22 -21.37 4.49 6.18
CA VAL A 22 -22.77 4.59 6.62
C VAL A 22 -23.52 5.66 5.82
N LEU A 23 -22.93 6.84 5.63
CA LEU A 23 -23.53 7.93 4.84
C LEU A 23 -23.69 7.51 3.37
N TRP A 24 -22.69 6.86 2.79
CA TRP A 24 -22.76 6.32 1.42
C TRP A 24 -23.92 5.33 1.26
N GLY A 25 -24.05 4.39 2.17
CA GLY A 25 -25.15 3.42 2.17
C GLY A 25 -26.52 4.07 2.35
N ALA A 26 -26.61 5.10 3.19
CA ALA A 26 -27.88 5.80 3.43
C ALA A 26 -28.27 6.72 2.24
N ILE A 27 -27.33 7.51 1.72
CA ILE A 27 -27.62 8.55 0.72
C ILE A 27 -27.64 7.96 -0.69
N VAL A 28 -26.62 7.17 -1.05
CA VAL A 28 -26.43 6.69 -2.43
C VAL A 28 -27.16 5.35 -2.65
N GLN A 29 -27.04 4.41 -1.72
CA GLN A 29 -27.71 3.11 -1.82
C GLN A 29 -29.14 3.13 -1.28
N LYS A 30 -29.58 4.24 -0.70
CA LYS A 30 -30.95 4.45 -0.12
C LYS A 30 -31.34 3.39 0.91
N LYS A 31 -30.38 2.86 1.66
CA LYS A 31 -30.57 1.91 2.76
C LYS A 31 -30.76 2.64 4.08
N SER A 32 -31.46 2.03 5.05
CA SER A 32 -31.57 2.65 6.38
C SER A 32 -30.19 2.75 7.04
N ILE A 33 -29.97 3.81 7.83
CA ILE A 33 -28.71 4.02 8.56
C ILE A 33 -28.40 2.84 9.48
N PHE A 34 -29.43 2.32 10.19
CA PHE A 34 -29.26 1.17 11.07
C PHE A 34 -28.84 -0.09 10.31
N PHE A 35 -29.46 -0.38 9.17
CA PHE A 35 -29.08 -1.51 8.32
C PHE A 35 -27.64 -1.37 7.82
N THR A 36 -27.27 -0.18 7.36
CA THR A 36 -25.92 0.08 6.84
C THR A 36 -24.86 -0.04 7.93
N LEU A 37 -25.13 0.53 9.12
CA LEU A 37 -24.24 0.41 10.28
C LEU A 37 -24.06 -1.05 10.70
N LYS A 38 -25.16 -1.82 10.81
CA LYS A 38 -25.11 -3.26 11.12
C LYS A 38 -24.29 -4.02 10.08
N ASN A 39 -24.44 -3.67 8.81
CA ASN A 39 -23.68 -4.30 7.72
C ASN A 39 -22.18 -3.94 7.81
N CYS A 40 -21.83 -2.65 8.00
CA CYS A 40 -20.44 -2.20 8.18
C CYS A 40 -19.75 -2.88 9.36
N LEU A 41 -20.47 -3.22 10.41
CA LEU A 41 -19.96 -3.87 11.63
C LEU A 41 -20.32 -5.36 11.70
N SER A 42 -20.61 -6.01 10.56
CA SER A 42 -21.00 -7.42 10.51
C SER A 42 -19.93 -8.34 11.14
N VAL A 43 -20.34 -9.12 12.14
CA VAL A 43 -19.48 -10.10 12.80
C VAL A 43 -18.99 -11.16 11.81
N ASP A 44 -19.81 -11.56 10.84
CA ASP A 44 -19.45 -12.55 9.82
C ASP A 44 -18.25 -12.10 8.98
N ILE A 45 -18.06 -10.79 8.80
CA ILE A 45 -16.93 -10.21 8.08
C ILE A 45 -15.74 -10.00 9.04
N TRP A 46 -15.97 -9.26 10.13
CA TRP A 46 -14.92 -8.89 11.06
C TRP A 46 -14.32 -10.05 11.85
N TRP A 47 -15.09 -11.13 12.04
CA TRP A 47 -14.64 -12.34 12.74
C TRP A 47 -14.48 -13.56 11.81
N SER A 48 -14.50 -13.33 10.49
CA SER A 48 -14.22 -14.38 9.50
C SER A 48 -12.85 -15.01 9.74
N LYS A 49 -12.64 -16.22 9.23
CA LYS A 49 -11.32 -16.88 9.28
C LYS A 49 -10.25 -16.02 8.62
N SER A 50 -10.60 -15.36 7.50
CA SER A 50 -9.73 -14.42 6.79
C SER A 50 -9.34 -13.24 7.67
N ALA A 51 -10.30 -12.53 8.27
CA ALA A 51 -10.02 -11.37 9.11
C ALA A 51 -9.18 -11.73 10.36
N ARG A 52 -9.45 -12.90 10.98
CA ARG A 52 -8.64 -13.37 12.12
C ARG A 52 -7.18 -13.61 11.74
N LEU A 53 -6.92 -14.10 10.52
CA LEU A 53 -5.55 -14.23 10.02
C LEU A 53 -4.91 -12.83 9.83
N ASP A 54 -5.65 -11.82 9.34
CA ASP A 54 -5.14 -10.45 9.21
C ASP A 54 -4.67 -9.89 10.56
N TYR A 55 -5.46 -10.11 11.63
CA TYR A 55 -5.08 -9.69 13.00
C TYR A 55 -3.83 -10.39 13.50
N LEU A 56 -3.73 -11.69 13.25
CA LEU A 56 -2.57 -12.48 13.65
C LEU A 56 -1.32 -12.03 12.88
N LEU A 57 -1.41 -11.84 11.56
CA LEU A 57 -0.30 -11.35 10.74
C LEU A 57 0.10 -9.93 11.13
N MET A 58 -0.85 -9.05 11.47
CA MET A 58 -0.55 -7.73 12.02
C MET A 58 0.36 -7.81 13.26
N PHE A 59 0.05 -8.73 14.17
CA PHE A 59 0.84 -8.92 15.39
C PHE A 59 2.21 -9.53 15.09
N LEU A 60 2.26 -10.61 14.31
CA LEU A 60 3.50 -11.29 13.96
C LEU A 60 4.44 -10.40 13.14
N ASN A 61 3.93 -9.68 12.16
CA ASN A 61 4.72 -8.74 11.35
C ASN A 61 5.27 -7.58 12.20
N LYS A 62 4.54 -7.14 13.22
CA LYS A 62 5.05 -6.13 14.15
C LYS A 62 6.23 -6.67 14.95
N ILE A 63 6.13 -7.91 15.47
CA ILE A 63 7.24 -8.57 16.19
C ILE A 63 8.43 -8.73 15.25
N TYR A 64 8.22 -9.26 14.05
CA TYR A 64 9.26 -9.43 13.04
C TYR A 64 9.98 -8.12 12.76
N PHE A 65 9.23 -7.04 12.51
CA PHE A 65 9.83 -5.74 12.23
C PHE A 65 10.62 -5.17 13.41
N LEU A 66 10.16 -5.36 14.65
CA LEU A 66 10.89 -4.95 15.85
C LEU A 66 12.22 -5.69 15.99
N LEU A 67 12.24 -6.99 15.69
CA LEU A 67 13.45 -7.81 15.79
C LEU A 67 14.51 -7.42 14.76
N ILE A 68 14.11 -7.02 13.54
CA ILE A 68 15.07 -6.70 12.48
C ILE A 68 15.34 -5.20 12.32
N SER A 69 14.55 -4.33 12.95
CA SER A 69 14.65 -2.87 12.77
C SER A 69 16.03 -2.30 13.09
N ASN A 70 16.72 -2.88 14.07
CA ASN A 70 18.08 -2.45 14.46
C ASN A 70 19.16 -2.83 13.43
N PHE A 71 18.87 -3.81 12.58
CA PHE A 71 19.76 -4.28 11.49
C PHE A 71 19.33 -3.77 10.12
N TRP A 72 18.24 -2.99 10.07
CA TRP A 72 17.69 -2.47 8.83
C TRP A 72 18.28 -1.11 8.47
N LEU A 73 18.04 -0.66 7.26
CA LEU A 73 18.53 0.62 6.74
C LEU A 73 18.12 1.79 7.65
N SER A 74 19.10 2.61 8.03
CA SER A 74 18.85 3.87 8.73
C SER A 74 18.57 4.99 7.73
N SER A 75 17.42 5.66 7.87
CA SER A 75 17.08 6.82 7.04
C SER A 75 18.10 7.94 7.19
N THR A 76 18.62 8.18 8.41
CA THR A 76 19.65 9.20 8.67
C THR A 76 20.94 8.89 7.92
N VAL A 77 21.38 7.63 7.98
CA VAL A 77 22.62 7.20 7.29
C VAL A 77 22.46 7.34 5.77
N VAL A 78 21.33 6.89 5.21
CA VAL A 78 21.07 7.02 3.76
C VAL A 78 20.99 8.49 3.33
N THR A 79 20.32 9.33 4.13
CA THR A 79 20.25 10.78 3.86
C THR A 79 21.65 11.41 3.85
N PHE A 80 22.47 11.09 4.85
CA PHE A 80 23.85 11.59 4.95
C PHE A 80 24.70 11.19 3.73
N PHE A 81 24.68 9.91 3.37
CA PHE A 81 25.43 9.42 2.19
C PHE A 81 25.02 10.11 0.89
N ILE A 82 23.71 10.31 0.68
CA ILE A 82 23.23 11.01 -0.52
C ILE A 82 23.67 12.47 -0.49
N TYR A 83 23.53 13.14 0.67
CA TYR A 83 23.90 14.54 0.85
C TYR A 83 25.40 14.76 0.60
N GLU A 84 26.28 13.97 1.20
CA GLU A 84 27.73 14.03 0.97
C GLU A 84 28.09 13.72 -0.50
N GLY A 85 27.41 12.72 -1.09
CA GLY A 85 27.60 12.41 -2.52
C GLY A 85 27.27 13.58 -3.44
N LEU A 86 26.23 14.35 -3.14
CA LEU A 86 25.89 15.55 -3.90
C LEU A 86 26.98 16.63 -3.78
N HIS A 87 27.60 16.79 -2.62
CA HIS A 87 28.72 17.74 -2.40
C HIS A 87 29.96 17.42 -3.22
N THR A 88 30.18 16.17 -3.62
CA THR A 88 31.30 15.81 -4.49
C THR A 88 31.12 16.25 -5.94
N ILE A 89 29.89 16.55 -6.35
CA ILE A 89 29.52 16.80 -7.76
C ILE A 89 29.12 18.26 -7.98
N LEU A 90 28.44 18.89 -7.01
CA LEU A 90 27.84 20.20 -7.13
C LEU A 90 28.11 21.08 -5.90
N PRO A 91 28.17 22.42 -6.03
CA PRO A 91 28.18 23.32 -4.88
C PRO A 91 26.81 23.29 -4.18
N ALA A 92 26.80 23.30 -2.84
CA ALA A 92 25.57 23.35 -2.06
C ALA A 92 24.95 24.76 -2.00
N GLY A 93 23.69 24.82 -1.56
CA GLY A 93 23.01 26.08 -1.29
C GLY A 93 22.63 26.86 -2.55
N LEU A 94 22.31 26.15 -3.63
CA LEU A 94 21.98 26.74 -4.93
C LEU A 94 20.83 27.74 -4.88
N ALA A 95 19.91 27.61 -3.91
CA ALA A 95 18.69 28.43 -3.78
C ALA A 95 18.37 28.78 -2.31
N VAL A 96 19.37 29.04 -1.48
CA VAL A 96 19.18 29.43 -0.06
C VAL A 96 18.44 30.76 0.13
N GLY A 97 18.36 31.60 -0.90
CA GLY A 97 17.57 32.85 -0.91
C GLY A 97 16.14 32.69 -1.38
N ALA A 98 15.67 31.46 -1.59
CA ALA A 98 14.28 31.20 -2.01
C ALA A 98 13.28 31.57 -0.92
N ASP A 99 12.04 31.87 -1.34
CA ASP A 99 10.95 32.05 -0.38
C ASP A 99 10.64 30.78 0.40
N LYS A 100 10.62 30.87 1.73
CA LYS A 100 10.42 29.71 2.62
C LYS A 100 9.08 29.02 2.35
N MET A 101 8.00 29.77 2.13
CA MET A 101 6.68 29.19 1.89
C MET A 101 6.65 28.41 0.58
N LEU A 102 7.32 28.91 -0.46
CA LEU A 102 7.49 28.20 -1.73
C LEU A 102 8.27 26.89 -1.53
N VAL A 103 9.39 26.92 -0.80
CA VAL A 103 10.21 25.72 -0.54
C VAL A 103 9.41 24.65 0.23
N VAL A 104 8.71 25.04 1.30
CA VAL A 104 7.86 24.14 2.09
C VAL A 104 6.75 23.55 1.24
N THR A 105 6.11 24.34 0.37
CA THR A 105 5.08 23.86 -0.55
C THR A 105 5.65 22.85 -1.55
N LEU A 106 6.75 23.21 -2.22
CA LEU A 106 7.41 22.33 -3.19
C LEU A 106 7.84 21.01 -2.55
N PHE A 107 8.46 21.07 -1.35
CA PHE A 107 8.90 19.85 -0.67
C PHE A 107 7.73 18.98 -0.24
N THR A 108 6.64 19.58 0.29
CA THR A 108 5.43 18.85 0.70
C THR A 108 4.79 18.11 -0.48
N VAL A 109 4.66 18.79 -1.63
CA VAL A 109 4.07 18.21 -2.83
C VAL A 109 5.01 17.18 -3.45
N ALA A 110 6.29 17.49 -3.57
CA ALA A 110 7.27 16.59 -4.20
C ALA A 110 7.42 15.28 -3.43
N ILE A 111 7.53 15.32 -2.10
CA ILE A 111 7.63 14.09 -1.30
C ILE A 111 6.35 13.25 -1.34
N PHE A 112 5.18 13.90 -1.41
CA PHE A 112 3.90 13.21 -1.56
C PHE A 112 3.82 12.49 -2.91
N ILE A 113 4.13 13.19 -4.01
CA ILE A 113 4.09 12.63 -5.37
C ILE A 113 5.11 11.49 -5.52
N MET A 114 6.35 11.69 -5.06
CA MET A 114 7.40 10.67 -5.17
C MET A 114 7.14 9.44 -4.30
N ASP A 115 6.58 9.63 -3.11
CA ASP A 115 6.18 8.51 -2.24
C ASP A 115 5.05 7.69 -2.88
N ASP A 116 4.05 8.33 -3.49
CA ASP A 116 2.93 7.67 -4.14
C ASP A 116 3.36 6.98 -5.46
N PHE A 117 4.12 7.67 -6.30
CA PHE A 117 4.67 7.10 -7.54
C PHE A 117 5.50 5.85 -7.28
N THR A 118 6.40 5.90 -6.32
CA THR A 118 7.27 4.76 -6.03
C THR A 118 6.52 3.60 -5.35
N LYS A 119 5.41 3.86 -4.64
CA LYS A 119 4.48 2.82 -4.22
C LYS A 119 3.86 2.11 -5.40
N TYR A 120 3.39 2.87 -6.40
CA TYR A 120 2.89 2.29 -7.65
C TYR A 120 3.94 1.41 -8.33
N LEU A 121 5.18 1.88 -8.47
CA LEU A 121 6.25 1.10 -9.12
C LEU A 121 6.55 -0.21 -8.39
N VAL A 122 6.64 -0.20 -7.06
CA VAL A 122 6.85 -1.43 -6.29
C VAL A 122 5.64 -2.35 -6.42
N HIS A 123 4.43 -1.82 -6.32
CA HIS A 123 3.20 -2.61 -6.46
C HIS A 123 3.07 -3.21 -7.87
N TRP A 124 3.36 -2.42 -8.91
CA TRP A 124 3.47 -2.89 -10.28
C TRP A 124 4.51 -4.02 -10.41
N SER A 125 5.68 -3.87 -9.81
CA SER A 125 6.72 -4.90 -9.82
C SER A 125 6.27 -6.19 -9.12
N LEU A 126 5.54 -6.07 -8.00
CA LEU A 126 4.99 -7.20 -7.25
C LEU A 126 3.98 -8.00 -8.09
N HIS A 127 3.23 -7.35 -8.98
CA HIS A 127 2.29 -8.01 -9.90
C HIS A 127 2.93 -8.57 -11.16
N ASN A 128 4.01 -7.96 -11.66
CA ASN A 128 4.59 -8.30 -12.97
C ASN A 128 5.84 -9.19 -12.89
N ILE A 129 6.51 -9.27 -11.74
CA ILE A 129 7.70 -10.10 -11.53
C ILE A 129 7.29 -11.35 -10.75
N SER A 130 7.32 -12.52 -11.39
CA SER A 130 6.81 -13.77 -10.84
C SER A 130 7.31 -14.11 -9.44
N ILE A 131 8.60 -13.87 -9.16
CA ILE A 131 9.16 -14.15 -7.83
C ILE A 131 8.62 -13.18 -6.77
N LEU A 132 8.32 -11.95 -7.13
CA LEU A 132 7.75 -10.96 -6.21
C LEU A 132 6.26 -11.22 -5.99
N TRP A 133 5.55 -11.65 -7.03
CA TRP A 133 4.14 -12.07 -6.92
C TRP A 133 3.94 -13.19 -5.90
N ILE A 134 4.87 -14.14 -5.82
CA ILE A 134 4.81 -15.23 -4.82
C ILE A 134 4.65 -14.69 -3.38
N PHE A 135 5.27 -13.57 -3.08
CA PHE A 135 5.16 -12.93 -1.76
C PHE A 135 3.92 -12.05 -1.66
N HIS A 136 3.58 -11.32 -2.73
CA HIS A 136 2.45 -10.40 -2.76
C HIS A 136 1.09 -11.11 -2.84
N LYS A 137 1.01 -12.28 -3.46
CA LYS A 137 -0.24 -13.07 -3.51
C LYS A 137 -0.80 -13.41 -2.13
N VAL A 138 0.01 -13.37 -1.07
CA VAL A 138 -0.46 -13.48 0.32
C VAL A 138 -1.46 -12.38 0.63
N HIS A 139 -1.22 -11.15 0.18
CA HIS A 139 -2.12 -10.02 0.31
C HIS A 139 -3.45 -10.26 -0.42
N HIS A 140 -3.40 -10.79 -1.63
CA HIS A 140 -4.57 -11.12 -2.46
C HIS A 140 -5.32 -12.38 -2.00
N SER A 141 -4.78 -13.15 -1.05
CA SER A 141 -5.44 -14.35 -0.53
C SER A 141 -6.63 -14.06 0.40
N ALA A 142 -6.85 -12.80 0.79
CA ALA A 142 -7.95 -12.40 1.66
C ALA A 142 -9.31 -12.64 0.98
N THR A 143 -10.20 -13.39 1.64
CA THR A 143 -11.54 -13.68 1.14
C THR A 143 -12.59 -12.70 1.64
N HIS A 144 -12.25 -11.95 2.68
CA HIS A 144 -13.02 -10.83 3.21
C HIS A 144 -12.06 -9.67 3.42
N LEU A 145 -12.37 -8.53 2.85
CA LEU A 145 -11.57 -7.33 3.01
C LEU A 145 -12.03 -6.55 4.25
N THR A 146 -11.10 -6.25 5.13
CA THR A 146 -11.26 -5.36 6.27
C THR A 146 -10.13 -4.34 6.28
N PRO A 147 -10.24 -3.19 6.98
CA PRO A 147 -9.12 -2.25 7.13
C PRO A 147 -7.80 -2.90 7.59
N PHE A 148 -7.89 -4.06 8.22
CA PHE A 148 -6.73 -4.83 8.72
C PHE A 148 -6.08 -5.70 7.64
N THR A 149 -6.74 -5.93 6.50
CA THR A 149 -6.15 -6.68 5.36
C THR A 149 -4.87 -6.03 4.82
N ILE A 150 -4.63 -4.74 5.09
CA ILE A 150 -3.35 -4.08 4.81
C ILE A 150 -2.16 -4.76 5.52
N PHE A 151 -2.40 -5.51 6.60
CA PHE A 151 -1.36 -6.24 7.34
C PHE A 151 -1.20 -7.69 6.88
N ARG A 152 -2.03 -8.16 5.95
CA ARG A 152 -1.84 -9.44 5.28
C ARG A 152 -0.72 -9.31 4.25
N THR A 153 0.49 -9.15 4.73
CA THR A 153 1.69 -8.96 3.90
C THR A 153 2.77 -9.96 4.31
N HIS A 154 3.51 -10.45 3.31
CA HIS A 154 4.69 -11.27 3.59
C HIS A 154 5.84 -10.38 4.10
N PRO A 155 6.71 -10.86 5.02
CA PRO A 155 7.87 -10.10 5.50
C PRO A 155 8.76 -9.53 4.40
N VAL A 156 8.99 -10.28 3.31
CA VAL A 156 9.77 -9.79 2.14
C VAL A 156 9.12 -8.56 1.50
N GLU A 157 7.82 -8.59 1.28
CA GLU A 157 7.09 -7.43 0.75
C GLU A 157 7.21 -6.23 1.69
N MET A 158 7.06 -6.46 3.00
CA MET A 158 7.19 -5.43 4.03
C MET A 158 8.58 -4.77 4.01
N LEU A 159 9.64 -5.56 3.81
CA LEU A 159 11.02 -5.06 3.67
C LEU A 159 11.19 -4.24 2.38
N LEU A 160 10.63 -4.68 1.25
CA LEU A 160 10.67 -3.93 0.00
C LEU A 160 10.02 -2.55 0.13
N PHE A 161 8.80 -2.49 0.71
CA PHE A 161 8.14 -1.21 0.96
C PHE A 161 8.88 -0.33 1.97
N SER A 162 9.51 -0.93 2.99
CA SER A 162 10.33 -0.21 3.97
C SER A 162 11.58 0.38 3.31
N ALA A 163 12.33 -0.42 2.54
CA ALA A 163 13.51 0.03 1.82
C ALA A 163 13.17 1.16 0.84
N ARG A 164 12.13 0.99 0.02
CA ARG A 164 11.60 2.03 -0.85
C ARG A 164 11.32 3.32 -0.09
N SER A 165 10.59 3.22 1.04
CA SER A 165 10.22 4.39 1.84
C SER A 165 11.42 5.13 2.38
N ILE A 166 12.44 4.41 2.86
CA ILE A 166 13.70 4.99 3.36
C ILE A 166 14.43 5.68 2.21
N ILE A 167 14.64 5.00 1.09
CA ILE A 167 15.38 5.55 -0.06
C ILE A 167 14.71 6.84 -0.56
N VAL A 168 13.39 6.80 -0.81
CA VAL A 168 12.66 7.95 -1.35
C VAL A 168 12.71 9.14 -0.40
N ARG A 169 12.41 8.93 0.87
CA ARG A 169 12.42 10.01 1.87
C ARG A 169 13.81 10.59 2.05
N SER A 170 14.81 9.73 2.19
CA SER A 170 16.19 10.16 2.34
C SER A 170 16.70 10.95 1.13
N THR A 171 16.38 10.50 -0.08
CA THR A 171 16.73 11.22 -1.31
C THR A 171 16.04 12.59 -1.36
N MET A 172 14.74 12.65 -1.10
CA MET A 172 14.01 13.92 -1.13
C MET A 172 14.52 14.91 -0.08
N ILE A 173 14.78 14.43 1.15
CA ILE A 173 15.34 15.27 2.22
C ILE A 173 16.75 15.75 1.84
N ALA A 174 17.63 14.85 1.40
CA ALA A 174 19.01 15.19 1.04
C ALA A 174 19.07 16.22 -0.10
N VAL A 175 18.31 16.00 -1.18
CA VAL A 175 18.27 16.91 -2.34
C VAL A 175 17.72 18.28 -1.94
N PHE A 176 16.62 18.34 -1.20
CA PHE A 176 16.03 19.61 -0.81
C PHE A 176 16.92 20.38 0.18
N ILE A 177 17.52 19.72 1.18
CA ILE A 177 18.49 20.37 2.09
C ILE A 177 19.71 20.84 1.32
N PHE A 178 20.21 20.06 0.36
CA PHE A 178 21.36 20.43 -0.45
C PHE A 178 21.08 21.70 -1.27
N VAL A 179 19.87 21.84 -1.84
CA VAL A 179 19.50 22.98 -2.68
C VAL A 179 19.09 24.21 -1.86
N PHE A 180 18.26 24.03 -0.82
CA PHE A 180 17.55 25.10 -0.12
C PHE A 180 18.02 25.31 1.34
N GLY A 181 18.95 24.49 1.84
CA GLY A 181 19.48 24.61 3.20
C GLY A 181 18.41 24.32 4.27
N ASP A 182 18.33 25.21 5.26
CA ASP A 182 17.46 25.12 6.42
C ASP A 182 16.00 25.55 6.16
N LEU A 183 15.67 25.95 4.93
CA LEU A 183 14.30 26.31 4.53
C LEU A 183 13.34 25.11 4.43
N VAL A 184 13.90 23.88 4.48
CA VAL A 184 13.14 22.64 4.25
C VAL A 184 12.27 22.29 5.45
N ASP A 185 10.95 22.26 5.23
CA ASP A 185 9.95 21.87 6.20
C ASP A 185 8.73 21.27 5.47
N LEU A 186 7.75 20.75 6.20
CA LEU A 186 6.56 20.07 5.66
C LEU A 186 5.27 20.66 6.20
N TYR A 187 4.29 20.88 5.33
CA TYR A 187 2.92 21.06 5.79
C TYR A 187 2.35 19.76 6.30
N THR A 188 2.04 19.75 7.59
CA THR A 188 1.52 18.55 8.27
C THR A 188 0.23 18.85 9.05
N VAL A 189 -0.59 17.83 9.17
CA VAL A 189 -1.73 17.79 10.11
C VAL A 189 -1.48 16.60 11.05
N LEU A 190 -1.40 16.86 12.35
CA LEU A 190 -1.06 15.87 13.37
C LEU A 190 0.28 15.13 13.07
N GLY A 191 1.26 15.85 12.49
CA GLY A 191 2.55 15.28 12.11
C GLY A 191 2.53 14.36 10.88
N VAL A 192 1.48 14.39 10.10
CA VAL A 192 1.32 13.65 8.84
C VAL A 192 1.32 14.63 7.68
N ASN A 193 2.00 14.32 6.58
CA ASN A 193 1.91 15.10 5.35
C ASN A 193 0.44 15.37 5.00
N ILE A 194 0.10 16.63 4.71
CA ILE A 194 -1.29 17.07 4.53
C ILE A 194 -2.04 16.25 3.46
N GLY A 195 -1.40 15.92 2.33
CA GLY A 195 -2.01 15.12 1.27
C GLY A 195 -2.33 13.71 1.74
N LEU A 196 -1.43 13.09 2.51
CA LEU A 196 -1.65 11.77 3.08
C LEU A 196 -2.72 11.80 4.19
N PHE A 197 -2.75 12.84 5.01
CA PHE A 197 -3.78 13.02 6.03
C PHE A 197 -5.17 13.14 5.39
N VAL A 198 -5.32 14.00 4.37
CA VAL A 198 -6.59 14.15 3.63
C VAL A 198 -7.01 12.82 3.02
N PHE A 199 -6.12 12.12 2.35
CA PHE A 199 -6.41 10.79 1.78
C PHE A 199 -6.91 9.80 2.83
N ASN A 200 -6.30 9.77 4.01
CA ASN A 200 -6.72 8.87 5.08
C ASN A 200 -8.09 9.23 5.65
N ILE A 201 -8.38 10.52 5.84
CA ILE A 201 -9.65 10.99 6.43
C ILE A 201 -10.83 10.80 5.48
N ILE A 202 -10.63 10.89 4.16
CA ILE A 202 -11.69 10.69 3.15
C ILE A 202 -12.01 9.23 2.86
N GLY A 203 -11.57 8.31 3.70
CA GLY A 203 -12.00 6.91 3.64
C GLY A 203 -11.03 5.95 2.99
N SER A 204 -9.71 6.19 3.03
CA SER A 204 -8.71 5.26 2.50
C SER A 204 -8.87 3.82 3.06
N ASN A 205 -9.39 3.68 4.28
CA ASN A 205 -9.65 2.39 4.90
C ASN A 205 -10.80 1.61 4.24
N LEU A 206 -11.70 2.28 3.50
CA LEU A 206 -12.77 1.62 2.74
C LEU A 206 -12.24 0.83 1.53
N ARG A 207 -11.01 1.06 1.09
CA ARG A 207 -10.39 0.29 0.02
C ARG A 207 -10.29 -1.20 0.35
N HIS A 208 -9.94 -1.52 1.58
CA HIS A 208 -10.03 -2.87 2.11
C HIS A 208 -11.28 -2.94 3.00
N SER A 209 -12.43 -3.06 2.39
CA SER A 209 -13.71 -3.24 3.08
C SER A 209 -14.72 -3.89 2.13
N HIS A 210 -15.85 -4.29 2.66
CA HIS A 210 -17.00 -4.77 1.89
C HIS A 210 -17.93 -3.64 1.45
N VAL A 211 -17.60 -2.37 1.75
CA VAL A 211 -18.38 -1.20 1.33
C VAL A 211 -17.90 -0.78 -0.04
N TYR A 212 -18.67 -1.07 -1.07
CA TYR A 212 -18.36 -0.68 -2.45
C TYR A 212 -18.65 0.81 -2.64
N LEU A 213 -17.59 1.63 -2.55
CA LEU A 213 -17.66 3.08 -2.72
C LEU A 213 -16.87 3.47 -3.97
N LYS A 214 -17.63 3.86 -5.00
CA LYS A 214 -17.12 4.38 -6.25
C LYS A 214 -17.07 5.90 -6.19
N TYR A 215 -16.01 6.50 -6.73
CA TYR A 215 -15.97 7.94 -6.99
C TYR A 215 -16.71 8.28 -8.29
N TRP A 216 -16.87 9.56 -8.61
CA TRP A 216 -17.35 10.01 -9.92
C TRP A 216 -16.35 9.59 -11.00
N ASP A 217 -16.83 9.28 -12.21
CA ASP A 217 -16.00 8.76 -13.30
C ASP A 217 -14.80 9.67 -13.62
N TRP A 218 -15.01 10.99 -13.61
CA TRP A 218 -13.92 11.95 -13.81
C TRP A 218 -12.88 11.94 -12.68
N LEU A 219 -13.30 11.68 -11.43
CA LEU A 219 -12.41 11.67 -10.28
C LEU A 219 -11.58 10.38 -10.21
N GLU A 220 -12.14 9.23 -10.67
CA GLU A 220 -11.43 7.96 -10.79
C GLU A 220 -10.31 7.99 -11.84
N LEU A 221 -10.28 9.01 -12.71
CA LEU A 221 -9.15 9.26 -13.62
C LEU A 221 -7.93 9.86 -12.89
N TRP A 222 -8.11 10.40 -11.68
CA TRP A 222 -7.08 11.10 -10.91
C TRP A 222 -6.77 10.45 -9.57
N LEU A 223 -7.77 9.91 -8.90
CA LEU A 223 -7.68 9.31 -7.57
C LEU A 223 -8.23 7.89 -7.59
N ILE A 224 -7.52 6.96 -6.98
CA ILE A 224 -7.98 5.58 -6.81
C ILE A 224 -9.11 5.55 -5.77
N SER A 225 -10.31 5.18 -6.21
CA SER A 225 -11.46 4.97 -5.34
C SER A 225 -11.35 3.68 -4.53
N PRO A 226 -12.08 3.54 -3.41
CA PRO A 226 -12.23 2.26 -2.73
C PRO A 226 -12.67 1.14 -3.66
N ALA A 227 -13.66 1.38 -4.53
CA ALA A 227 -14.14 0.39 -5.49
C ALA A 227 -13.08 -0.06 -6.49
N GLN A 228 -12.25 0.85 -7.02
CA GLN A 228 -11.14 0.51 -7.90
C GLN A 228 -10.11 -0.39 -7.22
N HIS A 229 -9.81 -0.14 -5.94
CA HIS A 229 -8.89 -0.99 -5.20
C HIS A 229 -9.51 -2.35 -4.83
N GLN A 230 -10.83 -2.41 -4.59
CA GLN A 230 -11.53 -3.69 -4.40
C GLN A 230 -11.54 -4.52 -5.69
N ILE A 231 -11.71 -3.88 -6.86
CA ILE A 231 -11.57 -4.51 -8.17
C ILE A 231 -10.17 -5.11 -8.34
N HIS A 232 -9.12 -4.38 -7.93
CA HIS A 232 -7.76 -4.89 -7.92
C HIS A 232 -7.58 -6.19 -7.11
N HIS A 233 -8.35 -6.37 -6.03
CA HIS A 233 -8.38 -7.60 -5.21
C HIS A 233 -9.29 -8.70 -5.75
N SER A 234 -10.06 -8.45 -6.81
CA SER A 234 -11.03 -9.39 -7.35
C SER A 234 -10.35 -10.61 -8.00
N GLN A 235 -11.05 -11.75 -7.95
CA GLN A 235 -10.67 -12.99 -8.64
C GLN A 235 -10.86 -12.93 -10.16
N ASP A 236 -11.64 -11.98 -10.66
CA ASP A 236 -11.96 -11.89 -12.08
C ASP A 236 -10.72 -11.60 -12.91
N SER A 237 -10.49 -12.39 -13.96
CA SER A 237 -9.29 -12.31 -14.79
C SER A 237 -9.13 -10.96 -15.50
N GLU A 238 -10.23 -10.27 -15.83
CA GLU A 238 -10.20 -8.93 -16.43
C GLU A 238 -9.68 -7.84 -15.48
N HIS A 239 -9.73 -8.11 -14.16
CA HIS A 239 -9.27 -7.22 -13.11
C HIS A 239 -7.78 -7.44 -12.75
N HIS A 240 -7.17 -8.53 -13.24
CA HIS A 240 -5.79 -8.84 -12.90
C HIS A 240 -4.84 -7.78 -13.44
N GLY A 241 -3.93 -7.29 -12.59
CA GLY A 241 -2.97 -6.24 -12.92
C GLY A 241 -3.57 -4.86 -13.17
N LYS A 242 -4.82 -4.62 -12.74
CA LYS A 242 -5.48 -3.32 -12.83
C LYS A 242 -5.43 -2.57 -11.50
N ASN A 243 -5.49 -1.22 -11.57
CA ASN A 243 -5.60 -0.31 -10.43
C ASN A 243 -4.50 -0.52 -9.37
N LEU A 244 -3.24 -0.52 -9.81
CA LEU A 244 -2.06 -0.73 -8.99
C LEU A 244 -1.69 0.51 -8.16
N GLY A 245 -2.24 1.67 -8.48
CA GLY A 245 -2.05 2.93 -7.78
C GLY A 245 -2.53 2.89 -6.32
N VAL A 246 -1.88 3.72 -5.48
CA VAL A 246 -2.26 3.81 -4.07
C VAL A 246 -3.18 4.99 -3.81
N ILE A 247 -2.81 6.19 -4.26
CA ILE A 247 -3.60 7.41 -4.09
C ILE A 247 -3.97 7.98 -5.45
N LEU A 248 -2.96 8.26 -6.29
CA LEU A 248 -3.15 8.88 -7.59
C LEU A 248 -3.35 7.81 -8.67
N ALA A 249 -4.47 7.88 -9.39
CA ALA A 249 -4.79 7.02 -10.53
C ALA A 249 -3.99 7.37 -11.79
N ILE A 250 -3.30 8.51 -11.78
CA ILE A 250 -2.50 8.96 -12.92
C ILE A 250 -1.41 7.97 -13.31
N TRP A 251 -0.86 7.24 -12.33
CA TRP A 251 0.14 6.21 -12.58
C TRP A 251 -0.44 5.04 -13.35
N ASP A 252 -1.65 4.61 -13.01
CA ASP A 252 -2.38 3.57 -13.75
C ASP A 252 -2.76 4.01 -15.15
N ARG A 253 -3.10 5.31 -15.32
CA ARG A 253 -3.36 5.86 -16.67
C ARG A 253 -2.10 5.82 -17.54
N LEU A 254 -0.97 6.26 -16.99
CA LEU A 254 0.31 6.27 -17.71
C LEU A 254 0.83 4.85 -17.97
N GLY A 255 0.60 3.93 -17.03
CA GLY A 255 1.01 2.53 -17.11
C GLY A 255 0.03 1.62 -17.86
N GLY A 256 -1.13 2.11 -18.32
CA GLY A 256 -2.16 1.31 -18.99
C GLY A 256 -2.88 0.30 -18.10
N THR A 257 -2.82 0.50 -16.79
CA THR A 257 -3.40 -0.39 -15.77
C THR A 257 -4.69 0.15 -15.15
N LEU A 258 -5.14 1.34 -15.55
CA LEU A 258 -6.38 1.91 -15.05
C LEU A 258 -7.61 1.11 -15.52
N PHE A 259 -8.47 0.78 -14.56
CA PHE A 259 -9.80 0.21 -14.78
C PHE A 259 -10.81 1.04 -13.97
N GLN A 260 -11.77 1.66 -14.63
CA GLN A 260 -12.82 2.42 -13.96
C GLN A 260 -13.84 1.47 -13.32
N ALA A 261 -14.23 1.76 -12.10
CA ALA A 261 -15.20 0.93 -11.40
C ALA A 261 -16.59 1.04 -12.04
N PRO A 262 -17.31 -0.06 -12.30
CA PRO A 262 -18.72 0.00 -12.68
C PRO A 262 -19.57 0.55 -11.52
N SER A 263 -20.77 1.01 -11.83
CA SER A 263 -21.67 1.58 -10.81
C SER A 263 -22.05 0.60 -9.72
N GLN A 264 -22.05 -0.68 -10.04
CA GLN A 264 -22.29 -1.81 -9.13
C GLN A 264 -21.42 -2.99 -9.57
N ALA A 265 -20.86 -3.71 -8.62
CA ALA A 265 -20.15 -4.96 -8.86
C ALA A 265 -20.41 -5.94 -7.73
N SER A 266 -20.50 -7.23 -8.07
CA SER A 266 -20.48 -8.32 -7.10
C SER A 266 -19.08 -8.93 -7.17
N LEU A 267 -18.20 -8.50 -6.28
CA LEU A 267 -16.79 -8.92 -6.28
C LEU A 267 -16.60 -10.14 -5.37
N THR A 268 -15.83 -11.10 -5.87
CA THR A 268 -15.30 -12.22 -5.07
C THR A 268 -13.81 -12.05 -4.88
N PHE A 269 -13.33 -12.36 -3.67
CA PHE A 269 -11.95 -12.14 -3.26
C PHE A 269 -11.26 -13.46 -2.88
N GLY A 270 -9.93 -13.43 -2.82
CA GLY A 270 -9.11 -14.59 -2.54
C GLY A 270 -8.75 -15.37 -3.81
N PHE A 271 -8.43 -16.67 -3.66
CA PHE A 271 -8.11 -17.57 -4.78
C PHE A 271 -9.26 -18.55 -5.04
N GLY A 272 -9.24 -19.24 -6.19
CA GLY A 272 -10.23 -20.27 -6.52
C GLY A 272 -10.26 -21.44 -5.51
N ARG A 273 -11.33 -22.25 -5.53
CA ARG A 273 -11.69 -23.19 -4.46
C ARG A 273 -10.60 -24.15 -4.00
N GLU A 274 -9.70 -24.61 -4.88
CA GLU A 274 -8.66 -25.60 -4.52
C GLU A 274 -7.49 -24.99 -3.72
N GLU A 275 -7.10 -23.73 -3.99
CA GLU A 275 -6.08 -23.02 -3.22
C GLU A 275 -6.64 -22.42 -1.91
N TYR A 276 -7.95 -22.33 -1.80
CA TYR A 276 -8.67 -21.65 -0.74
C TYR A 276 -8.48 -22.26 0.66
N VAL A 277 -8.43 -23.60 0.74
CA VAL A 277 -8.39 -24.32 2.04
C VAL A 277 -7.11 -24.06 2.83
N SER A 278 -6.01 -23.77 2.12
CA SER A 278 -4.69 -23.53 2.73
C SER A 278 -4.33 -22.04 2.88
N ALA A 279 -4.98 -21.16 2.13
CA ALA A 279 -4.59 -19.74 2.04
C ALA A 279 -4.79 -18.94 3.34
N ASP A 280 -5.77 -19.33 4.18
CA ASP A 280 -6.02 -18.69 5.47
C ASP A 280 -5.21 -19.35 6.61
N THR A 281 -3.91 -19.56 6.39
CA THR A 281 -3.00 -20.14 7.40
C THR A 281 -1.68 -19.38 7.45
N ILE A 282 -1.05 -19.35 8.64
CA ILE A 282 0.31 -18.82 8.83
C ILE A 282 1.31 -19.56 7.95
N LYS A 283 1.14 -20.88 7.82
CA LYS A 283 1.99 -21.72 6.99
C LYS A 283 1.99 -21.26 5.53
N TYR A 284 0.81 -20.94 4.99
CA TYR A 284 0.70 -20.39 3.64
C TYR A 284 1.36 -19.03 3.56
N ALA A 285 1.04 -18.12 4.49
CA ALA A 285 1.52 -16.75 4.48
C ALA A 285 3.05 -16.62 4.57
N TYR A 286 3.73 -17.51 5.31
CA TYR A 286 5.17 -17.37 5.54
C TYR A 286 6.01 -18.50 4.90
N ILE A 287 5.56 -19.76 5.01
CA ILE A 287 6.42 -20.89 4.65
C ILE A 287 6.23 -21.30 3.19
N THR A 288 4.96 -21.35 2.73
CA THR A 288 4.66 -21.80 1.36
C THR A 288 5.27 -20.86 0.33
N SER A 289 5.20 -19.54 0.54
CA SER A 289 5.80 -18.54 -0.34
C SER A 289 7.30 -18.72 -0.50
N PHE A 290 8.05 -19.00 0.58
CA PHE A 290 9.48 -19.29 0.47
C PHE A 290 9.79 -20.57 -0.30
N LYS A 291 8.99 -21.63 -0.11
CA LYS A 291 9.16 -22.88 -0.85
C LYS A 291 8.92 -22.70 -2.35
N GLU A 292 7.89 -21.95 -2.71
CA GLU A 292 7.59 -21.63 -4.10
C GLU A 292 8.69 -20.75 -4.73
N ALA A 293 9.16 -19.72 -4.03
CA ALA A 293 10.25 -18.86 -4.49
C ALA A 293 11.54 -19.69 -4.72
N ALA A 294 11.89 -20.57 -3.77
CA ALA A 294 13.01 -21.47 -3.93
C ALA A 294 12.85 -22.41 -5.13
N ALA A 295 11.65 -22.95 -5.36
CA ALA A 295 11.37 -23.80 -6.51
C ALA A 295 11.55 -23.07 -7.85
N VAL A 296 11.15 -21.79 -7.93
CA VAL A 296 11.34 -20.95 -9.13
C VAL A 296 12.83 -20.69 -9.38
N ILE A 297 13.60 -20.35 -8.35
CA ILE A 297 15.04 -20.05 -8.46
C ILE A 297 15.83 -21.32 -8.86
N LEU A 298 15.47 -22.48 -8.32
CA LEU A 298 16.21 -23.74 -8.54
C LEU A 298 15.83 -24.45 -9.84
N ARG A 299 14.72 -24.08 -10.51
CA ARG A 299 14.31 -24.68 -11.80
C ARG A 299 15.39 -24.67 -12.88
N PRO A 300 16.14 -23.59 -13.13
CA PRO A 300 17.20 -23.55 -14.13
C PRO A 300 18.37 -24.49 -13.79
N LEU A 301 18.71 -24.62 -12.51
CA LEU A 301 19.81 -25.48 -12.04
C LEU A 301 19.51 -26.96 -12.24
N LYS A 302 18.27 -27.39 -12.00
CA LYS A 302 17.84 -28.78 -12.24
C LYS A 302 17.85 -29.17 -13.72
N ARG A 303 17.56 -28.24 -14.64
CA ARG A 303 17.67 -28.47 -16.09
C ARG A 303 19.11 -28.64 -16.57
N LYS A 304 20.08 -27.91 -15.96
CA LYS A 304 21.51 -28.05 -16.29
C LYS A 304 22.11 -29.37 -15.79
N VAL A 305 21.68 -29.87 -14.65
CA VAL A 305 22.16 -31.15 -14.09
C VAL A 305 21.72 -32.35 -14.90
N HIS A 306 20.55 -32.32 -15.56
CA HIS A 306 20.09 -33.40 -16.43
C HIS A 306 20.76 -33.42 -17.82
N LEU A 307 21.44 -32.32 -18.23
CA LEU A 307 22.16 -32.27 -19.53
C LEU A 307 23.64 -32.67 -19.43
N THR A 308 24.17 -32.91 -18.20
CA THR A 308 25.55 -33.33 -17.97
C THR A 308 25.70 -34.83 -17.71
N ASN A 309 24.60 -35.60 -17.81
CA ASN A 309 24.59 -37.04 -17.61
C ASN A 309 24.11 -37.79 -18.87
N VAL A 310 24.50 -37.32 -20.07
CA VAL A 310 24.34 -38.03 -21.35
C VAL A 310 25.72 -38.14 -22.01
#